data_3025c6e895cf911217054b32a6db07e8
#
_entry.id   3025c6e895cf911217054b32a6db07e8
#
_cell.length_a   1.000
_cell.length_b   1.000
_cell.length_c   1.000
_cell.angle_alpha   90.00
_cell.angle_beta   90.00
_cell.angle_gamma   90.00
#
_symmetry.space_group_name_H-M   'P 1'
#
loop_
_entity.id
_entity.type
_entity.pdbx_description
1 polymer ?
#
loop_
_entity_poly.entity_id
_entity_poly.type
_entity_poly.pdbx_seq_one_letter_code
_entity_poly.pdbx_strand_id
1 'polypeptide(L)'
;MTPATANWISPLTAAINANGRHGGYVVSMSEYRPTLIHVVAKECGLVLRDFRAEILKPKGWEASTTPLSELDDYIGNGGGMIMNAEALLATKNSGERAAWLERFVMSDGPLAMVPLVVFSDDIATGPRSVILDSATLPEETLLSRLMEM
;
A
#
# COMPACT_ATOMS: atom_id res chain seq x y z
N MET A 1 13.73 12.06 12.56
CA MET A 1 12.58 12.42 11.71
C MET A 1 12.25 13.90 11.90
N THR A 2 12.03 14.61 10.79
CA THR A 2 11.67 16.02 10.87
C THR A 2 10.22 16.20 11.35
N PRO A 3 9.87 17.34 11.98
CA PRO A 3 8.48 17.60 12.39
C PRO A 3 7.46 17.49 11.24
N ALA A 4 7.84 17.91 10.03
CA ALA A 4 6.97 17.80 8.85
C ALA A 4 6.66 16.34 8.52
N THR A 5 7.64 15.44 8.60
CA THR A 5 7.44 14.00 8.38
C THR A 5 6.58 13.41 9.50
N ALA A 6 6.85 13.80 10.75
CA ALA A 6 6.17 13.22 11.91
C ALA A 6 4.64 13.46 11.87
N ASN A 7 4.21 14.62 11.38
CA ASN A 7 2.79 14.97 11.42
C ASN A 7 1.92 14.17 10.44
N TRP A 8 2.37 14.02 9.21
CA TRP A 8 1.54 13.38 8.18
C TRP A 8 1.63 11.85 8.19
N ILE A 9 2.76 11.30 8.63
CA ILE A 9 2.95 9.85 8.66
C ILE A 9 2.55 9.21 10.00
N SER A 10 2.36 10.01 11.04
CA SER A 10 2.11 9.49 12.37
C SER A 10 0.89 8.56 12.49
N PRO A 11 -0.22 8.73 11.74
CA PRO A 11 -1.31 7.75 11.79
C PRO A 11 -0.86 6.35 11.39
N LEU A 12 0.02 6.25 10.40
CA LEU A 12 0.52 4.97 9.92
C LEU A 12 1.52 4.34 10.90
N THR A 13 2.47 5.12 11.39
CA THR A 13 3.44 4.61 12.37
C THR A 13 2.77 4.23 13.68
N ALA A 14 1.74 4.97 14.10
CA ALA A 14 0.95 4.63 15.28
C ALA A 14 0.19 3.30 15.08
N ALA A 15 -0.38 3.07 13.90
CA ALA A 15 -1.06 1.83 13.58
C ALA A 15 -0.10 0.63 13.65
N ILE A 16 1.09 0.77 13.10
CA ILE A 16 2.12 -0.29 13.14
C ILE A 16 2.54 -0.56 14.59
N ASN A 17 2.77 0.48 15.36
CA ASN A 17 3.16 0.33 16.78
C ASN A 17 2.07 -0.36 17.60
N ALA A 18 0.80 -0.08 17.30
CA ALA A 18 -0.32 -0.66 18.03
C ALA A 18 -0.63 -2.10 17.60
N ASN A 19 -0.43 -2.44 16.32
CA ASN A 19 -0.87 -3.71 15.74
C ASN A 19 0.27 -4.66 15.35
N GLY A 20 1.51 -4.20 15.44
CA GLY A 20 2.70 -5.03 15.17
C GLY A 20 3.25 -4.88 13.75
N ARG A 21 4.52 -5.23 13.60
CA ARG A 21 5.24 -5.14 12.32
C ARG A 21 5.12 -6.44 11.53
N HIS A 22 3.90 -6.86 11.32
CA HIS A 22 3.58 -8.06 10.52
C HIS A 22 2.20 -7.91 9.90
N GLY A 23 1.94 -8.71 8.87
CA GLY A 23 0.64 -8.72 8.21
C GLY A 23 0.41 -7.52 7.30
N GLY A 24 -0.82 -7.39 6.83
CA GLY A 24 -1.19 -6.41 5.81
C GLY A 24 -1.73 -5.11 6.36
N TYR A 25 -1.28 -4.01 5.78
CA TYR A 25 -1.79 -2.67 6.04
C TYR A 25 -2.23 -2.04 4.72
N VAL A 26 -3.38 -1.41 4.72
CA VAL A 26 -3.88 -0.66 3.56
C VAL A 26 -3.70 0.83 3.84
N VAL A 27 -3.10 1.52 2.89
CA VAL A 27 -2.85 2.96 2.99
C VAL A 27 -3.64 3.66 1.89
N SER A 28 -4.69 4.36 2.27
CA SER A 28 -5.55 5.07 1.32
C SER A 28 -5.09 6.50 1.13
N MET A 29 -5.09 6.96 -0.11
CA MET A 29 -4.73 8.33 -0.46
C MET A 29 -5.64 8.84 -1.57
N SER A 30 -5.87 10.15 -1.63
CA SER A 30 -6.82 10.75 -2.57
C SER A 30 -6.30 10.84 -3.99
N GLU A 31 -4.98 10.81 -4.19
CA GLU A 31 -4.36 10.88 -5.51
C GLU A 31 -3.07 10.07 -5.55
N TYR A 32 -2.72 9.60 -6.74
CA TYR A 32 -1.51 8.81 -6.93
C TYR A 32 -0.27 9.70 -6.85
N ARG A 33 0.56 9.45 -5.85
CA ARG A 33 1.79 10.20 -5.61
C ARG A 33 2.94 9.21 -5.39
N PRO A 34 3.65 8.81 -6.45
CA PRO A 34 4.72 7.80 -6.32
C PRO A 34 5.84 8.23 -5.39
N THR A 35 6.20 9.51 -5.37
CA THR A 35 7.21 10.01 -4.43
C THR A 35 6.77 9.83 -2.98
N LEU A 36 5.49 10.08 -2.69
CA LEU A 36 4.92 9.85 -1.36
C LEU A 36 5.03 8.39 -0.96
N ILE A 37 4.70 7.48 -1.86
CA ILE A 37 4.80 6.03 -1.62
C ILE A 37 6.25 5.64 -1.30
N HIS A 38 7.22 6.17 -2.04
CA HIS A 38 8.64 5.93 -1.79
C HIS A 38 9.08 6.42 -0.41
N VAL A 39 8.64 7.61 0.00
CA VAL A 39 8.96 8.16 1.32
C VAL A 39 8.33 7.31 2.43
N VAL A 40 7.07 6.90 2.27
CA VAL A 40 6.39 6.03 3.24
C VAL A 40 7.14 4.71 3.39
N ALA A 41 7.55 4.10 2.28
CA ALA A 41 8.31 2.85 2.31
C ALA A 41 9.62 3.02 3.07
N LYS A 42 10.34 4.11 2.80
CA LYS A 42 11.61 4.41 3.47
C LYS A 42 11.44 4.59 4.97
N GLU A 43 10.43 5.38 5.37
CA GLU A 43 10.17 5.65 6.78
C GLU A 43 9.72 4.40 7.55
N CYS A 44 9.04 3.48 6.86
CA CYS A 44 8.57 2.23 7.47
C CYS A 44 9.55 1.07 7.32
N GLY A 45 10.70 1.29 6.68
CA GLY A 45 11.71 0.25 6.46
C GLY A 45 11.28 -0.84 5.51
N LEU A 46 10.46 -0.51 4.50
CA LEU A 46 9.94 -1.47 3.55
C LEU A 46 10.62 -1.35 2.18
N VAL A 47 10.86 -2.49 1.56
CA VAL A 47 11.35 -2.55 0.18
C VAL A 47 10.18 -2.29 -0.77
N LEU A 48 10.43 -1.48 -1.81
CA LEU A 48 9.44 -1.23 -2.85
C LEU A 48 9.39 -2.40 -3.82
N ARG A 49 8.18 -2.87 -4.10
CA ARG A 49 7.95 -3.97 -5.04
C ARG A 49 6.77 -3.60 -5.94
N ASP A 50 6.99 -3.62 -7.24
CA ASP A 50 5.95 -3.23 -8.21
C ASP A 50 5.31 -4.47 -8.81
N PHE A 51 4.13 -4.81 -8.32
CA PHE A 51 3.39 -5.99 -8.77
C PHE A 51 3.03 -5.91 -10.26
N ARG A 52 2.65 -4.73 -10.73
CA ARG A 52 2.30 -4.55 -12.14
C ARG A 52 3.51 -4.79 -13.04
N ALA A 53 4.65 -4.19 -12.71
CA ALA A 53 5.86 -4.33 -13.53
C ALA A 53 6.41 -5.75 -13.51
N GLU A 54 6.41 -6.41 -12.36
CA GLU A 54 7.03 -7.71 -12.20
C GLU A 54 6.13 -8.87 -12.62
N ILE A 55 4.82 -8.77 -12.39
CA ILE A 55 3.88 -9.88 -12.60
C ILE A 55 2.91 -9.64 -13.75
N LEU A 56 2.25 -8.48 -13.77
CA LEU A 56 1.19 -8.25 -14.74
C LEU A 56 1.71 -7.89 -16.13
N LYS A 57 2.69 -7.01 -16.21
CA LYS A 57 3.21 -6.52 -17.49
C LYS A 57 3.77 -7.65 -18.36
N PRO A 58 4.55 -8.61 -17.85
CA PRO A 58 5.01 -9.74 -18.66
C PRO A 58 3.90 -10.62 -19.24
N LYS A 59 2.72 -10.63 -18.63
CA LYS A 59 1.58 -11.42 -19.13
C LYS A 59 0.86 -10.78 -20.30
N GLY A 60 1.09 -9.48 -20.54
CA GLY A 60 0.41 -8.75 -21.61
C GLY A 60 -1.10 -8.72 -21.42
N TRP A 61 -1.85 -9.08 -22.45
CA TRP A 61 -3.31 -9.05 -22.42
C TRP A 61 -3.94 -10.12 -21.51
N GLU A 62 -3.19 -11.13 -21.11
CA GLU A 62 -3.66 -12.14 -20.15
C GLU A 62 -3.63 -11.65 -18.70
N ALA A 63 -3.06 -10.47 -18.45
CA ALA A 63 -2.95 -9.92 -17.11
C ALA A 63 -4.32 -9.77 -16.40
N SER A 64 -5.38 -9.45 -17.15
CA SER A 64 -6.72 -9.26 -16.60
C SER A 64 -7.33 -10.54 -16.01
N THR A 65 -6.84 -11.72 -16.42
CA THR A 65 -7.32 -13.01 -15.91
C THR A 65 -6.48 -13.56 -14.78
N THR A 66 -5.48 -12.82 -14.32
CA THR A 66 -4.63 -13.21 -13.20
C THR A 66 -5.47 -13.37 -11.94
N PRO A 67 -5.37 -14.51 -11.23
CA PRO A 67 -6.14 -14.70 -10.00
C PRO A 67 -5.53 -13.92 -8.84
N LEU A 68 -6.36 -13.56 -7.87
CA LEU A 68 -5.91 -12.85 -6.67
C LEU A 68 -4.91 -13.68 -5.84
N SER A 69 -4.93 -15.00 -5.98
CA SER A 69 -3.95 -15.87 -5.32
C SER A 69 -2.50 -15.56 -5.73
N GLU A 70 -2.27 -15.08 -6.96
CA GLU A 70 -0.94 -14.66 -7.38
C GLU A 70 -0.47 -13.43 -6.62
N LEU A 71 -1.39 -12.50 -6.31
CA LEU A 71 -1.06 -11.35 -5.48
C LEU A 71 -0.74 -11.80 -4.05
N ASP A 72 -1.51 -12.75 -3.52
CA ASP A 72 -1.26 -13.31 -2.20
C ASP A 72 0.14 -13.96 -2.12
N ASP A 73 0.52 -14.74 -3.13
CA ASP A 73 1.83 -15.38 -3.19
C ASP A 73 2.96 -14.36 -3.29
N TYR A 74 2.74 -13.32 -4.09
CA TYR A 74 3.72 -12.26 -4.27
C TYR A 74 3.98 -11.52 -2.96
N ILE A 75 2.90 -11.17 -2.23
CA ILE A 75 2.99 -10.50 -0.94
C ILE A 75 3.62 -11.43 0.10
N GLY A 76 3.20 -12.69 0.13
CA GLY A 76 3.71 -13.67 1.08
C GLY A 76 5.19 -13.94 0.93
N ASN A 77 5.76 -13.64 -0.22
CA ASN A 77 7.18 -13.82 -0.50
C ASN A 77 7.99 -12.59 -0.10
N GLY A 78 7.98 -12.25 1.19
CA GLY A 78 8.81 -11.20 1.76
C GLY A 78 8.11 -9.89 2.14
N GLY A 79 6.84 -9.74 1.81
CA GLY A 79 6.10 -8.51 2.11
C GLY A 79 6.61 -7.30 1.35
N GLY A 80 6.65 -6.14 2.00
CA GLY A 80 7.15 -4.88 1.42
C GLY A 80 6.05 -3.89 1.08
N MET A 81 6.43 -2.79 0.44
CA MET A 81 5.48 -1.81 -0.12
C MET A 81 5.08 -2.29 -1.51
N ILE A 82 3.84 -2.76 -1.65
CA ILE A 82 3.36 -3.39 -2.88
C ILE A 82 2.68 -2.35 -3.77
N MET A 83 3.44 -1.82 -4.71
CA MET A 83 2.93 -0.83 -5.66
C MET A 83 2.08 -1.49 -6.74
N ASN A 84 1.03 -0.78 -7.15
CA ASN A 84 0.19 -1.17 -8.30
C ASN A 84 -0.60 -2.47 -8.12
N ALA A 85 -0.83 -2.91 -6.88
CA ALA A 85 -1.75 -4.01 -6.63
C ALA A 85 -3.17 -3.67 -7.12
N GLU A 86 -3.54 -2.40 -7.12
CA GLU A 86 -4.82 -1.94 -7.64
C GLU A 86 -5.04 -2.30 -9.11
N ALA A 87 -3.97 -2.43 -9.89
CA ALA A 87 -4.08 -2.83 -11.30
C ALA A 87 -4.76 -4.20 -11.44
N LEU A 88 -4.46 -5.13 -10.53
CA LEU A 88 -5.14 -6.42 -10.51
C LEU A 88 -6.52 -6.31 -9.87
N LEU A 89 -6.64 -5.58 -8.78
CA LEU A 89 -7.93 -5.39 -8.09
C LEU A 89 -8.97 -4.78 -9.02
N ALA A 90 -8.55 -3.91 -9.94
CA ALA A 90 -9.43 -3.28 -10.93
C ALA A 90 -10.06 -4.29 -11.88
N THR A 91 -9.47 -5.46 -12.07
CA THR A 91 -10.01 -6.51 -12.96
C THR A 91 -11.07 -7.37 -12.27
N LYS A 92 -11.28 -7.19 -10.97
CA LYS A 92 -12.21 -7.98 -10.16
C LYS A 92 -13.46 -7.17 -9.85
N ASN A 93 -14.55 -7.85 -9.49
CA ASN A 93 -15.76 -7.17 -9.05
C ASN A 93 -15.59 -6.63 -7.62
N SER A 94 -16.52 -5.76 -7.20
CA SER A 94 -16.43 -5.09 -5.90
C SER A 94 -16.46 -6.07 -4.72
N GLY A 95 -17.22 -7.15 -4.84
CA GLY A 95 -17.30 -8.18 -3.80
C GLY A 95 -15.98 -8.92 -3.62
N GLU A 96 -15.32 -9.26 -4.72
CA GLU A 96 -14.01 -9.92 -4.69
C GLU A 96 -12.93 -9.00 -4.11
N ARG A 97 -12.95 -7.72 -4.51
CA ARG A 97 -12.01 -6.72 -3.98
C ARG A 97 -12.18 -6.56 -2.47
N ALA A 98 -13.41 -6.35 -2.03
CA ALA A 98 -13.70 -6.16 -0.61
C ALA A 98 -13.28 -7.38 0.22
N ALA A 99 -13.57 -8.57 -0.26
CA ALA A 99 -13.19 -9.80 0.43
C ALA A 99 -11.67 -9.96 0.51
N TRP A 100 -10.96 -9.62 -0.56
CA TRP A 100 -9.50 -9.68 -0.57
C TRP A 100 -8.88 -8.69 0.42
N LEU A 101 -9.36 -7.44 0.40
CA LEU A 101 -8.85 -6.40 1.29
C LEU A 101 -9.10 -6.77 2.76
N GLU A 102 -10.27 -7.32 3.07
CA GLU A 102 -10.58 -7.77 4.42
C GLU A 102 -9.63 -8.87 4.89
N ARG A 103 -9.36 -9.87 4.04
CA ARG A 103 -8.41 -10.93 4.37
C ARG A 103 -6.99 -10.40 4.52
N PHE A 104 -6.61 -9.46 3.65
CA PHE A 104 -5.26 -8.88 3.65
C PHE A 104 -4.95 -8.19 4.98
N VAL A 105 -5.85 -7.36 5.48
CA VAL A 105 -5.63 -6.64 6.75
C VAL A 105 -5.71 -7.55 7.98
N MET A 106 -6.19 -8.77 7.82
CA MET A 106 -6.23 -9.78 8.88
C MET A 106 -5.10 -10.80 8.79
N SER A 107 -4.23 -10.68 7.80
CA SER A 107 -3.15 -11.64 7.59
C SER A 107 -2.05 -11.50 8.63
N ASP A 108 -1.34 -12.60 8.89
CA ASP A 108 -0.24 -12.66 9.86
C ASP A 108 1.13 -12.83 9.23
N GLY A 109 1.20 -12.70 7.91
CA GLY A 109 2.47 -12.85 7.17
C GLY A 109 3.45 -11.71 7.40
N PRO A 110 4.44 -11.57 6.51
CA PRO A 110 5.40 -10.48 6.62
C PRO A 110 4.71 -9.13 6.48
N LEU A 111 5.32 -8.09 7.06
CA LEU A 111 4.79 -6.74 6.96
C LEU A 111 4.69 -6.32 5.50
N ALA A 112 3.49 -5.98 5.07
CA ALA A 112 3.20 -5.55 3.71
C ALA A 112 2.22 -4.39 3.72
N MET A 113 2.42 -3.43 2.83
CA MET A 113 1.53 -2.30 2.66
C MET A 113 1.02 -2.25 1.23
N VAL A 114 -0.27 -2.01 1.07
CA VAL A 114 -0.89 -1.82 -0.25
C VAL A 114 -1.48 -0.42 -0.29
N PRO A 115 -0.90 0.48 -1.11
CA PRO A 115 -1.50 1.80 -1.33
C PRO A 115 -2.74 1.67 -2.19
N LEU A 116 -3.81 2.37 -1.81
CA LEU A 116 -5.04 2.44 -2.59
C LEU A 116 -5.35 3.89 -2.91
N VAL A 117 -5.61 4.16 -4.19
CA VAL A 117 -6.00 5.48 -4.68
C VAL A 117 -7.40 5.40 -5.29
N VAL A 118 -7.58 4.51 -6.26
CA VAL A 118 -8.85 4.35 -6.99
C VAL A 118 -9.91 3.70 -6.10
N PHE A 119 -9.52 2.70 -5.34
CA PHE A 119 -10.44 1.92 -4.49
C PHE A 119 -10.32 2.29 -3.01
N SER A 120 -9.96 3.53 -2.71
CA SER A 120 -9.79 4.00 -1.34
C SER A 120 -11.07 3.90 -0.50
N ASP A 121 -12.24 3.93 -1.14
CA ASP A 121 -13.53 3.82 -0.46
C ASP A 121 -13.99 2.37 -0.24
N ASP A 122 -13.32 1.40 -0.83
CA ASP A 122 -13.69 -0.02 -0.74
C ASP A 122 -13.18 -0.69 0.54
N ILE A 123 -12.35 -0.02 1.33
CA ILE A 123 -11.78 -0.61 2.53
C ILE A 123 -12.71 -0.44 3.72
N ALA A 124 -12.81 -1.51 4.52
CA ALA A 124 -13.48 -1.44 5.79
C ALA A 124 -12.63 -0.63 6.79
N THR A 125 -13.27 0.13 7.66
CA THR A 125 -12.57 0.80 8.75
C THR A 125 -12.00 -0.24 9.71
N GLY A 126 -10.74 -0.08 10.07
CA GLY A 126 -10.08 -1.02 10.98
C GLY A 126 -8.69 -0.51 11.37
N PRO A 127 -8.05 -1.16 12.34
CA PRO A 127 -6.78 -0.69 12.88
C PRO A 127 -5.62 -0.75 11.89
N ARG A 128 -5.74 -1.54 10.83
CA ARG A 128 -4.71 -1.67 9.79
C ARG A 128 -5.10 -0.98 8.48
N SER A 129 -6.15 -0.19 8.49
CA SER A 129 -6.56 0.64 7.36
C SER A 129 -6.30 2.09 7.73
N VAL A 130 -5.36 2.72 7.06
CA VAL A 130 -4.90 4.08 7.37
C VAL A 130 -5.19 5.00 6.20
N ILE A 131 -5.74 6.17 6.48
CA ILE A 131 -5.99 7.20 5.47
C ILE A 131 -4.95 8.30 5.65
N LEU A 132 -4.22 8.61 4.57
CA LEU A 132 -3.32 9.74 4.55
C LEU A 132 -4.10 10.94 4.03
N ASP A 133 -4.31 11.92 4.92
CA ASP A 133 -5.10 13.12 4.61
C ASP A 133 -4.31 14.04 3.68
N SER A 134 -4.86 14.28 2.49
CA SER A 134 -4.22 15.14 1.48
C SER A 134 -3.96 16.56 1.99
N ALA A 135 -4.75 17.06 2.93
CA ALA A 135 -4.55 18.39 3.50
C ALA A 135 -3.29 18.49 4.36
N THR A 136 -2.80 17.38 4.89
CA THR A 136 -1.61 17.35 5.75
C THR A 136 -0.37 16.79 5.07
N LEU A 137 -0.50 16.30 3.82
CA LEU A 137 0.61 15.71 3.08
C LEU A 137 1.63 16.80 2.67
N PRO A 138 2.94 16.46 2.74
CA PRO A 138 3.97 17.41 2.29
C PRO A 138 3.91 17.64 0.78
N GLU A 139 4.43 18.78 0.36
CA GLU A 139 4.58 19.09 -1.06
C GLU A 139 5.60 18.17 -1.71
N GLU A 140 5.51 18.03 -3.03
CA GLU A 140 6.38 17.15 -3.81
C GLU A 140 7.87 17.50 -3.65
N THR A 141 8.20 18.76 -3.57
CA THR A 141 9.58 19.21 -3.35
C THR A 141 10.15 18.73 -2.03
N LEU A 142 9.34 18.77 -0.96
CA LEU A 142 9.75 18.27 0.35
C LEU A 142 9.92 16.75 0.32
N LEU A 143 8.99 16.05 -0.33
CA LEU A 143 9.08 14.59 -0.46
C LEU A 143 10.35 14.16 -1.20
N SER A 144 10.70 14.88 -2.26
CA SER A 144 11.93 14.60 -3.00
C SER A 144 13.16 14.74 -2.13
N ARG A 145 13.20 15.77 -1.26
CA ARG A 145 14.30 15.94 -0.29
C ARG A 145 14.35 14.80 0.71
N LEU A 146 13.20 14.36 1.20
CA LEU A 146 13.13 13.27 2.16
C LEU A 146 13.63 11.95 1.56
N MET A 147 13.44 11.75 0.26
CA MET A 147 13.97 10.57 -0.43
C MET A 147 15.49 10.57 -0.52
N GLU A 148 16.11 11.74 -0.61
CA GLU A 148 17.56 11.88 -0.69
C GLU A 148 18.27 11.72 0.65
N MET A 149 17.53 11.80 1.72
CA MET A 149 18.07 11.61 3.06
C MET A 149 18.24 10.13 3.38
#